data_73bd0f3999c3f17ea6fefa6987745229
#
_entry.id   73bd0f3999c3f17ea6fefa6987745229
#
_cell.length_a   1.000
_cell.length_b   1.000
_cell.length_c   1.000
_cell.angle_alpha   90.00
_cell.angle_beta   90.00
_cell.angle_gamma   90.00
#
_symmetry.space_group_name_H-M   'P 1'
#
loop_
_entity.id
_entity.type
_entity.pdbx_description
1 polymer ?
#
loop_
_entity_poly.entity_id
_entity_poly.type
_entity_poly.pdbx_seq_one_letter_code
_entity_poly.pdbx_strand_id
1 'polypeptide(L)'
;ALMGGGDMTDIQTALFALRDPAYQAFQSKLIPTIDPQTVIGVRMPALRKLAREIAGTPVAEGFLQEPPHRYYEENNLHGLLISAIPDYDGAVAALETFLPYVDNWATCDLLSPKAFRKHPPELRKQIRRWVEDAHTYTVRFGLGMLMSFYLDEGFQMEDLDLAAGVRREEYYVKMMAAWYFATALAKQYDAALPYLRQRRLDRWTHNKTI
;
A
#
# COMPACT_ATOMS: atom_id res chain seq x y z
N ALA A 1 25.10 20.22 -3.50
CA ALA A 1 24.94 20.40 -3.16
C ALA A 1 24.41 20.30 -2.04
N LEU A 2 24.47 20.36 -1.67
CA LEU A 2 24.20 20.25 -0.82
C LEU A 2 23.63 20.81 -0.13
N MET A 3 23.34 21.18 -0.40
CA MET A 3 23.04 21.64 -0.03
C MET A 3 22.23 21.77 0.86
N GLY A 4 22.12 22.32 1.21
CA GLY A 4 21.30 22.63 2.20
C GLY A 4 20.99 21.54 3.10
N GLY A 5 21.34 20.67 2.90
CA GLY A 5 21.00 19.65 3.67
C GLY A 5 22.08 19.00 4.32
N GLY A 6 22.21 18.26 5.04
CA GLY A 6 23.29 17.46 5.52
C GLY A 6 23.72 16.45 4.48
N ASP A 7 24.68 15.66 4.81
CA ASP A 7 25.15 14.59 3.95
C ASP A 7 24.05 13.56 3.70
N MET A 8 24.12 12.89 2.56
CA MET A 8 23.21 11.77 2.27
C MET A 8 23.44 10.64 3.25
N THR A 9 22.34 9.99 3.63
CA THR A 9 22.41 8.78 4.47
C THR A 9 22.98 7.60 3.66
N ASP A 10 23.37 6.54 4.37
CA ASP A 10 23.87 5.33 3.73
C ASP A 10 22.81 4.72 2.81
N ILE A 11 21.55 4.75 3.22
CA ILE A 11 20.44 4.23 2.40
C ILE A 11 20.27 5.09 1.15
N GLN A 12 20.30 6.41 1.28
CA GLN A 12 20.20 7.30 0.13
C GLN A 12 21.34 7.07 -0.85
N THR A 13 22.56 6.93 -0.35
CA THR A 13 23.73 6.64 -1.18
C THR A 13 23.55 5.33 -1.95
N ALA A 14 23.07 4.29 -1.27
CA ALA A 14 22.81 3.01 -1.91
C ALA A 14 21.75 3.11 -3.00
N LEU A 15 20.67 3.87 -2.74
CA LEU A 15 19.60 4.06 -3.72
C LEU A 15 20.08 4.85 -4.95
N PHE A 16 20.83 5.92 -4.75
CA PHE A 16 21.37 6.69 -5.87
C PHE A 16 22.35 5.88 -6.72
N ALA A 17 23.07 4.95 -6.11
CA ALA A 17 23.95 4.05 -6.87
C ALA A 17 23.16 3.12 -7.80
N LEU A 18 21.88 2.92 -7.56
CA LEU A 18 21.00 2.07 -8.37
C LEU A 18 20.16 2.87 -9.36
N ARG A 19 20.39 4.16 -9.49
CA ARG A 19 19.58 5.07 -10.29
C ARG A 19 19.61 4.72 -11.78
N ASP A 20 18.42 4.75 -12.41
CA ASP A 20 18.21 4.63 -13.84
C ASP A 20 17.42 5.85 -14.33
N PRO A 21 18.07 6.83 -14.98
CA PRO A 21 17.37 8.06 -15.38
C PRO A 21 16.21 7.84 -16.35
N ALA A 22 16.28 6.85 -17.22
CA ALA A 22 15.18 6.55 -18.14
C ALA A 22 13.98 6.02 -17.38
N TYR A 23 14.21 5.15 -16.40
CA TYR A 23 13.16 4.64 -15.54
C TYR A 23 12.57 5.74 -14.66
N GLN A 24 13.40 6.66 -14.16
CA GLN A 24 12.93 7.79 -13.37
C GLN A 24 11.91 8.62 -14.16
N ALA A 25 12.21 8.93 -15.42
CA ALA A 25 11.32 9.72 -16.26
C ALA A 25 10.00 8.98 -16.51
N PHE A 26 10.07 7.67 -16.78
CA PHE A 26 8.89 6.83 -16.99
C PHE A 26 8.03 6.75 -15.73
N GLN A 27 8.64 6.43 -14.59
CA GLN A 27 7.94 6.22 -13.33
C GLN A 27 7.26 7.49 -12.83
N SER A 28 7.91 8.64 -12.98
CA SER A 28 7.37 9.91 -12.52
C SER A 28 6.02 10.24 -13.14
N LYS A 29 5.79 9.81 -14.39
CA LYS A 29 4.51 10.03 -15.07
C LYS A 29 3.38 9.18 -14.52
N LEU A 30 3.69 8.05 -13.90
CA LEU A 30 2.69 7.12 -13.37
C LEU A 30 2.20 7.49 -11.97
N ILE A 31 2.92 8.38 -11.28
CA ILE A 31 2.60 8.78 -9.91
C ILE A 31 2.46 10.31 -9.82
N PRO A 32 1.37 10.87 -10.39
CA PRO A 32 1.25 12.31 -10.52
C PRO A 32 1.12 13.06 -9.20
N THR A 33 0.84 12.36 -8.10
CA THR A 33 0.74 12.98 -6.77
C THR A 33 2.12 13.23 -6.12
N ILE A 34 3.20 12.78 -6.76
CA ILE A 34 4.56 12.86 -6.23
C ILE A 34 5.37 13.87 -7.05
N ASP A 35 6.13 14.72 -6.35
CA ASP A 35 7.08 15.63 -6.98
C ASP A 35 8.17 14.80 -7.72
N PRO A 36 8.31 14.98 -9.05
CA PRO A 36 9.32 14.23 -9.80
C PRO A 36 10.75 14.39 -9.28
N GLN A 37 11.05 15.49 -8.60
CA GLN A 37 12.39 15.72 -8.03
C GLN A 37 12.69 14.78 -6.87
N THR A 38 11.66 14.17 -6.29
CA THR A 38 11.82 13.20 -5.19
C THR A 38 11.88 11.75 -5.68
N VAL A 39 11.84 11.54 -7.00
CA VAL A 39 11.95 10.20 -7.60
C VAL A 39 13.38 9.99 -8.07
N ILE A 40 14.04 8.97 -7.53
CA ILE A 40 15.42 8.62 -7.89
C ILE A 40 15.44 7.83 -9.20
N GLY A 41 14.54 6.88 -9.35
CA GLY A 41 14.48 6.00 -10.50
C GLY A 41 15.15 4.66 -10.25
N VAL A 42 14.77 3.98 -9.17
CA VAL A 42 15.27 2.64 -8.86
C VAL A 42 14.21 1.62 -9.25
N ARG A 43 14.59 0.64 -10.07
CA ARG A 43 13.67 -0.42 -10.50
C ARG A 43 13.33 -1.34 -9.33
N MET A 44 12.11 -1.86 -9.34
CA MET A 44 11.61 -2.68 -8.25
C MET A 44 12.48 -3.90 -7.92
N PRO A 45 12.99 -4.67 -8.90
CA PRO A 45 13.87 -5.80 -8.54
C PRO A 45 15.10 -5.38 -7.75
N ALA A 46 15.72 -4.26 -8.11
CA ALA A 46 16.89 -3.73 -7.39
C ALA A 46 16.51 -3.26 -5.99
N LEU A 47 15.36 -2.60 -5.87
CA LEU A 47 14.86 -2.12 -4.59
C LEU A 47 14.52 -3.28 -3.65
N ARG A 48 13.88 -4.33 -4.17
CA ARG A 48 13.57 -5.53 -3.39
C ARG A 48 14.83 -6.25 -2.94
N LYS A 49 15.85 -6.28 -3.78
CA LYS A 49 17.14 -6.87 -3.42
C LYS A 49 17.77 -6.10 -2.25
N LEU A 50 17.78 -4.77 -2.34
CA LEU A 50 18.30 -3.93 -1.25
C LEU A 50 17.54 -4.17 0.04
N ALA A 51 16.22 -4.24 -0.02
CA ALA A 51 15.39 -4.52 1.16
C ALA A 51 15.78 -5.85 1.81
N ARG A 52 15.98 -6.89 1.01
CA ARG A 52 16.40 -8.19 1.54
C ARG A 52 17.77 -8.15 2.19
N GLU A 53 18.68 -7.37 1.63
CA GLU A 53 20.06 -7.25 2.14
C GLU A 53 20.11 -6.56 3.50
N ILE A 54 19.25 -5.56 3.73
CA ILE A 54 19.31 -4.75 4.95
C ILE A 54 18.28 -5.12 6.00
N ALA A 55 17.28 -5.95 5.66
CA ALA A 55 16.23 -6.32 6.61
C ALA A 55 16.82 -6.90 7.91
N GLY A 56 16.36 -6.40 9.04
CA GLY A 56 16.83 -6.86 10.35
C GLY A 56 18.16 -6.28 10.82
N THR A 57 18.80 -5.44 10.00
CA THR A 57 20.05 -4.79 10.40
C THR A 57 19.78 -3.52 11.23
N PRO A 58 20.76 -3.03 12.02
CA PRO A 58 20.60 -1.77 12.74
C PRO A 58 20.29 -0.57 11.82
N VAL A 59 20.84 -0.56 10.61
CA VAL A 59 20.56 0.50 9.63
C VAL A 59 19.09 0.51 9.28
N ALA A 60 18.51 -0.65 8.98
CA ALA A 60 17.09 -0.77 8.67
C ALA A 60 16.21 -0.41 9.87
N GLU A 61 16.58 -0.84 11.05
CA GLU A 61 15.82 -0.52 12.26
C GLU A 61 15.76 0.98 12.52
N GLY A 62 16.88 1.68 12.37
CA GLY A 62 16.93 3.14 12.51
C GLY A 62 16.11 3.82 11.43
N PHE A 63 16.19 3.34 10.21
CA PHE A 63 15.46 3.88 9.08
C PHE A 63 13.93 3.79 9.30
N LEU A 64 13.46 2.69 9.86
CA LEU A 64 12.03 2.50 10.17
C LEU A 64 11.50 3.43 11.25
N GLN A 65 12.37 4.07 12.03
CA GLN A 65 11.96 5.01 13.08
C GLN A 65 11.82 6.45 12.58
N GLU A 66 12.14 6.72 11.31
CA GLU A 66 12.26 8.09 10.80
C GLU A 66 11.39 8.43 9.59
N PRO A 67 10.12 7.98 9.52
CA PRO A 67 9.23 8.45 8.46
C PRO A 67 8.77 9.90 8.74
N PRO A 68 8.45 10.68 7.70
CA PRO A 68 8.56 10.33 6.29
C PRO A 68 9.98 10.51 5.77
N HIS A 69 10.27 9.85 4.64
CA HIS A 69 11.55 10.01 3.97
C HIS A 69 11.40 10.99 2.81
N ARG A 70 12.52 11.54 2.36
CA ARG A 70 12.52 12.52 1.29
C ARG A 70 12.17 11.91 -0.08
N TYR A 71 12.74 10.74 -0.39
CA TYR A 71 12.64 10.14 -1.71
C TYR A 71 11.57 9.07 -1.78
N TYR A 72 10.89 9.03 -2.93
CA TYR A 72 9.88 8.03 -3.23
C TYR A 72 10.39 6.60 -2.98
N GLU A 73 11.61 6.30 -3.45
CA GLU A 73 12.19 4.97 -3.25
C GLU A 73 12.56 4.69 -1.81
N GLU A 74 12.88 5.72 -1.02
CA GLU A 74 13.05 5.51 0.42
C GLU A 74 11.74 5.06 1.06
N ASN A 75 10.64 5.68 0.69
CA ASN A 75 9.32 5.31 1.23
C ASN A 75 8.91 3.92 0.75
N ASN A 76 9.20 3.58 -0.50
CA ASN A 76 8.97 2.23 -1.01
C ASN A 76 9.83 1.19 -0.28
N LEU A 77 11.09 1.50 -0.02
CA LEU A 77 11.97 0.63 0.77
C LEU A 77 11.42 0.43 2.17
N HIS A 78 10.94 1.50 2.80
CA HIS A 78 10.30 1.45 4.10
C HIS A 78 9.12 0.46 4.08
N GLY A 79 8.26 0.56 3.07
CA GLY A 79 7.13 -0.36 2.91
C GLY A 79 7.55 -1.81 2.70
N LEU A 80 8.61 -2.04 1.94
CA LEU A 80 9.15 -3.39 1.73
C LEU A 80 9.71 -3.97 3.03
N LEU A 81 10.37 -3.14 3.83
CA LEU A 81 10.91 -3.57 5.12
C LEU A 81 9.80 -3.91 6.11
N ILE A 82 8.73 -3.12 6.15
CA ILE A 82 7.54 -3.44 6.97
C ILE A 82 6.97 -4.78 6.53
N SER A 83 6.86 -4.99 5.23
CA SER A 83 6.28 -6.21 4.68
C SER A 83 7.08 -7.45 5.04
N ALA A 84 8.36 -7.31 5.37
CA ALA A 84 9.23 -8.40 5.77
C ALA A 84 9.20 -8.70 7.27
N ILE A 85 8.56 -7.87 8.08
CA ILE A 85 8.48 -8.09 9.55
C ILE A 85 7.71 -9.39 9.82
N PRO A 86 8.30 -10.34 10.56
CA PRO A 86 7.67 -11.66 10.73
C PRO A 86 6.53 -11.68 11.74
N ASP A 87 6.55 -10.85 12.77
CA ASP A 87 5.52 -10.87 13.79
C ASP A 87 4.40 -9.88 13.49
N TYR A 88 3.17 -10.30 13.79
CA TYR A 88 1.97 -9.55 13.48
C TYR A 88 1.95 -8.19 14.20
N ASP A 89 2.20 -8.19 15.51
CA ASP A 89 2.12 -6.93 16.28
C ASP A 89 3.16 -5.91 15.82
N GLY A 90 4.36 -6.37 15.50
CA GLY A 90 5.41 -5.51 14.97
C GLY A 90 5.05 -4.92 13.61
N ALA A 91 4.47 -5.75 12.74
CA ALA A 91 4.03 -5.30 11.42
C ALA A 91 2.91 -4.24 11.53
N VAL A 92 1.93 -4.47 12.38
CA VAL A 92 0.83 -3.52 12.59
C VAL A 92 1.36 -2.21 13.18
N ALA A 93 2.23 -2.28 14.18
CA ALA A 93 2.79 -1.07 14.79
C ALA A 93 3.57 -0.24 13.76
N ALA A 94 4.37 -0.90 12.93
CA ALA A 94 5.12 -0.22 11.87
C ALA A 94 4.20 0.40 10.82
N LEU A 95 3.13 -0.29 10.46
CA LEU A 95 2.11 0.23 9.53
C LEU A 95 1.40 1.45 10.09
N GLU A 96 0.99 1.41 11.37
CA GLU A 96 0.32 2.54 12.01
C GLU A 96 1.19 3.80 11.99
N THR A 97 2.50 3.64 12.13
CA THR A 97 3.44 4.75 12.07
C THR A 97 3.63 5.26 10.63
N PHE A 98 3.63 4.37 9.65
CA PHE A 98 3.97 4.70 8.26
C PHE A 98 2.79 5.15 7.42
N LEU A 99 1.63 4.51 7.54
CA LEU A 99 0.47 4.76 6.68
C LEU A 99 0.08 6.24 6.58
N PRO A 100 0.11 7.03 7.67
CA PRO A 100 -0.24 8.45 7.56
C PRO A 100 0.63 9.25 6.59
N TYR A 101 1.81 8.75 6.27
CA TYR A 101 2.75 9.41 5.37
C TYR A 101 2.69 8.90 3.94
N VAL A 102 1.90 7.86 3.66
CA VAL A 102 1.74 7.33 2.31
C VAL A 102 0.92 8.32 1.49
N ASP A 103 1.45 8.75 0.36
CA ASP A 103 0.89 9.84 -0.44
C ASP A 103 0.70 9.47 -1.91
N ASN A 104 0.78 8.17 -2.25
CA ASN A 104 0.59 7.70 -3.62
C ASN A 104 0.17 6.23 -3.63
N TRP A 105 -0.46 5.84 -4.74
CA TRP A 105 -0.99 4.49 -4.90
C TRP A 105 0.11 3.42 -4.96
N ALA A 106 1.25 3.74 -5.56
CA ALA A 106 2.30 2.75 -5.78
C ALA A 106 2.96 2.33 -4.46
N THR A 107 3.27 3.28 -3.59
CA THR A 107 3.81 3.00 -2.25
C THR A 107 2.78 2.26 -1.41
N CYS A 108 1.50 2.63 -1.51
CA CYS A 108 0.42 1.94 -0.82
C CYS A 108 0.33 0.48 -1.25
N ASP A 109 0.31 0.23 -2.57
CA ASP A 109 0.02 -1.09 -3.11
C ASP A 109 1.18 -2.08 -2.99
N LEU A 110 2.41 -1.61 -2.79
CA LEU A 110 3.52 -2.52 -2.56
C LEU A 110 3.50 -3.14 -1.15
N LEU A 111 2.76 -2.54 -0.22
CA LEU A 111 2.65 -3.05 1.14
C LEU A 111 1.91 -4.40 1.13
N SER A 112 2.63 -5.46 1.49
CA SER A 112 2.07 -6.81 1.55
C SER A 112 2.73 -7.57 2.71
N PRO A 113 2.29 -7.29 3.95
CA PRO A 113 2.93 -7.86 5.12
C PRO A 113 2.84 -9.38 5.16
N LYS A 114 3.99 -10.05 5.24
CA LYS A 114 4.01 -11.52 5.34
C LYS A 114 3.36 -12.01 6.64
N ALA A 115 3.38 -11.18 7.67
CA ALA A 115 2.73 -11.49 8.94
C ALA A 115 1.22 -11.65 8.82
N PHE A 116 0.60 -11.14 7.75
CA PHE A 116 -0.84 -11.25 7.51
C PHE A 116 -1.25 -12.53 6.81
N ARG A 117 -0.30 -13.27 6.23
CA ARG A 117 -0.61 -14.45 5.41
C ARG A 117 -1.32 -15.57 6.16
N LYS A 118 -1.11 -15.66 7.47
CA LYS A 118 -1.76 -16.66 8.31
C LYS A 118 -3.15 -16.23 8.79
N HIS A 119 -3.62 -15.08 8.33
CA HIS A 119 -4.94 -14.54 8.68
C HIS A 119 -5.17 -14.51 10.19
N PRO A 120 -4.33 -13.80 10.97
CA PRO A 120 -4.55 -13.72 12.42
C PRO A 120 -5.97 -13.20 12.73
N PRO A 121 -6.60 -13.68 13.79
CA PRO A 121 -7.99 -13.26 14.10
C PRO A 121 -8.16 -11.75 14.24
N GLU A 122 -7.13 -11.05 14.68
CA GLU A 122 -7.15 -9.60 14.87
C GLU A 122 -7.10 -8.82 13.57
N LEU A 123 -6.61 -9.44 12.48
CA LEU A 123 -6.38 -8.75 11.21
C LEU A 123 -7.69 -8.18 10.62
N ARG A 124 -8.79 -8.94 10.70
CA ARG A 124 -10.07 -8.46 10.17
C ARG A 124 -10.54 -7.19 10.85
N LYS A 125 -10.39 -7.12 12.17
CA LYS A 125 -10.74 -5.93 12.94
C LYS A 125 -9.84 -4.75 12.58
N GLN A 126 -8.56 -5.01 12.35
CA GLN A 126 -7.62 -3.98 11.96
C GLN A 126 -7.93 -3.45 10.56
N ILE A 127 -8.28 -4.33 9.61
CA ILE A 127 -8.68 -3.93 8.27
C ILE A 127 -9.92 -3.02 8.33
N ARG A 128 -10.90 -3.36 9.15
CA ARG A 128 -12.09 -2.52 9.33
C ARG A 128 -11.71 -1.11 9.79
N ARG A 129 -10.79 -0.99 10.73
CA ARG A 129 -10.32 0.31 11.20
C ARG A 129 -9.65 1.11 10.09
N TRP A 130 -8.82 0.46 9.27
CA TRP A 130 -8.15 1.13 8.15
C TRP A 130 -9.14 1.58 7.08
N VAL A 131 -10.13 0.76 6.76
CA VAL A 131 -11.16 1.11 5.77
C VAL A 131 -12.00 2.31 6.23
N GLU A 132 -12.15 2.50 7.53
CA GLU A 132 -12.91 3.60 8.13
C GLU A 132 -12.05 4.82 8.49
N ASP A 133 -10.77 4.80 8.17
CA ASP A 133 -9.84 5.89 8.50
C ASP A 133 -10.10 7.12 7.63
N ALA A 134 -9.66 8.29 8.11
CA ALA A 134 -9.80 9.53 7.36
C ALA A 134 -8.79 9.67 6.23
N HIS A 135 -7.62 9.03 6.35
CA HIS A 135 -6.53 9.15 5.37
C HIS A 135 -6.77 8.30 4.12
N THR A 136 -6.70 8.93 2.96
CA THR A 136 -6.97 8.32 1.65
C THR A 136 -6.26 6.97 1.45
N TYR A 137 -4.95 6.94 1.65
CA TYR A 137 -4.19 5.71 1.34
C TYR A 137 -4.27 4.67 2.45
N THR A 138 -4.63 5.05 3.67
CA THR A 138 -4.97 4.09 4.71
C THR A 138 -6.24 3.32 4.36
N VAL A 139 -7.26 4.03 3.85
CA VAL A 139 -8.49 3.39 3.35
C VAL A 139 -8.19 2.47 2.17
N ARG A 140 -7.41 2.96 1.20
CA ARG A 140 -7.02 2.15 0.04
C ARG A 140 -6.26 0.90 0.47
N PHE A 141 -5.35 1.04 1.44
CA PHE A 141 -4.61 -0.11 1.98
C PHE A 141 -5.54 -1.13 2.63
N GLY A 142 -6.49 -0.68 3.45
CA GLY A 142 -7.46 -1.57 4.09
C GLY A 142 -8.27 -2.36 3.08
N LEU A 143 -8.79 -1.71 2.05
CA LEU A 143 -9.50 -2.38 0.96
C LEU A 143 -8.60 -3.36 0.21
N GLY A 144 -7.35 -2.99 -0.03
CA GLY A 144 -6.37 -3.87 -0.67
C GLY A 144 -6.09 -5.13 0.14
N MET A 145 -5.99 -5.00 1.46
CA MET A 145 -5.79 -6.16 2.34
C MET A 145 -7.01 -7.06 2.37
N LEU A 146 -8.20 -6.48 2.38
CA LEU A 146 -9.45 -7.24 2.29
C LEU A 146 -9.50 -8.05 0.98
N MET A 147 -9.10 -7.43 -0.13
CA MET A 147 -9.03 -8.08 -1.43
C MET A 147 -7.99 -9.20 -1.46
N SER A 148 -6.80 -8.95 -0.91
CA SER A 148 -5.68 -9.88 -1.01
C SER A 148 -5.82 -11.10 -0.11
N PHE A 149 -6.44 -10.95 1.06
CA PHE A 149 -6.42 -12.00 2.08
C PHE A 149 -7.79 -12.58 2.41
N TYR A 150 -8.90 -11.98 1.95
CA TYR A 150 -10.23 -12.40 2.38
C TYR A 150 -11.24 -12.59 1.24
N LEU A 151 -10.78 -12.84 0.00
CA LEU A 151 -11.68 -13.21 -1.09
C LEU A 151 -11.62 -14.71 -1.46
N ASP A 152 -10.66 -15.43 -0.92
CA ASP A 152 -10.59 -16.89 -1.05
C ASP A 152 -10.97 -17.51 0.31
N GLU A 153 -10.00 -18.06 1.02
CA GLU A 153 -10.23 -18.60 2.36
C GLU A 153 -10.56 -17.47 3.33
N GLY A 154 -11.43 -17.72 4.28
CA GLY A 154 -11.82 -16.74 5.27
C GLY A 154 -12.78 -15.67 4.79
N PHE A 155 -13.29 -15.78 3.56
CA PHE A 155 -14.27 -14.84 3.03
C PHE A 155 -15.54 -14.83 3.90
N GLN A 156 -16.07 -13.63 4.18
CA GLN A 156 -17.35 -13.43 4.87
C GLN A 156 -18.18 -12.37 4.14
N MET A 157 -19.50 -12.53 4.18
CA MET A 157 -20.41 -11.57 3.54
C MET A 157 -20.23 -10.15 4.08
N GLU A 158 -19.90 -10.01 5.36
CA GLU A 158 -19.68 -8.71 5.99
C GLU A 158 -18.55 -7.92 5.30
N ASP A 159 -17.63 -8.61 4.66
CA ASP A 159 -16.53 -7.96 3.94
C ASP A 159 -17.04 -7.18 2.73
N LEU A 160 -18.03 -7.73 2.04
CA LEU A 160 -18.68 -7.05 0.92
C LEU A 160 -19.45 -5.81 1.42
N ASP A 161 -20.15 -5.93 2.55
CA ASP A 161 -20.86 -4.81 3.15
C ASP A 161 -19.92 -3.70 3.54
N LEU A 162 -18.77 -4.04 4.13
CA LEU A 162 -17.75 -3.07 4.51
C LEU A 162 -17.24 -2.28 3.28
N ALA A 163 -16.89 -3.00 2.22
CA ALA A 163 -16.40 -2.37 0.99
C ALA A 163 -17.51 -1.55 0.29
N ALA A 164 -18.72 -2.06 0.26
CA ALA A 164 -19.87 -1.34 -0.34
C ALA A 164 -20.21 -0.06 0.42
N GLY A 165 -19.91 -0.04 1.72
CA GLY A 165 -20.18 1.14 2.57
C GLY A 165 -19.17 2.26 2.40
N VAL A 166 -18.08 2.06 1.66
CA VAL A 166 -17.10 3.11 1.43
C VAL A 166 -17.69 4.16 0.49
N ARG A 167 -17.87 5.38 0.99
CA ARG A 167 -18.46 6.51 0.26
C ARG A 167 -17.47 7.67 0.27
N ARG A 168 -16.37 7.51 -0.46
CA ARG A 168 -15.29 8.49 -0.52
C ARG A 168 -15.19 9.05 -1.93
N GLU A 169 -14.83 10.32 -2.03
CA GLU A 169 -14.70 11.00 -3.32
C GLU A 169 -13.30 10.86 -3.94
N GLU A 170 -12.29 10.50 -3.15
CA GLU A 170 -10.92 10.38 -3.63
C GLU A 170 -10.82 9.29 -4.70
N TYR A 171 -10.27 9.67 -5.84
CA TYR A 171 -10.14 8.81 -7.02
C TYR A 171 -9.52 7.45 -6.68
N TYR A 172 -8.41 7.46 -5.94
CA TYR A 172 -7.68 6.22 -5.66
C TYR A 172 -8.39 5.30 -4.67
N VAL A 173 -9.26 5.84 -3.81
CA VAL A 173 -10.14 5.02 -2.97
C VAL A 173 -11.24 4.39 -3.83
N LYS A 174 -11.89 5.17 -4.66
CA LYS A 174 -12.96 4.67 -5.54
C LYS A 174 -12.44 3.59 -6.50
N MET A 175 -11.24 3.79 -7.05
CA MET A 175 -10.62 2.80 -7.92
C MET A 175 -10.36 1.48 -7.20
N MET A 176 -9.90 1.54 -5.95
CA MET A 176 -9.67 0.32 -5.17
C MET A 176 -10.99 -0.37 -4.83
N ALA A 177 -12.03 0.38 -4.48
CA ALA A 177 -13.35 -0.21 -4.22
C ALA A 177 -13.88 -0.94 -5.47
N ALA A 178 -13.72 -0.33 -6.64
CA ALA A 178 -14.11 -0.97 -7.91
C ALA A 178 -13.28 -2.22 -8.20
N TRP A 179 -11.97 -2.15 -7.97
CA TRP A 179 -11.06 -3.29 -8.14
C TRP A 179 -11.44 -4.42 -7.19
N TYR A 180 -11.76 -4.07 -5.94
CA TYR A 180 -12.23 -5.06 -4.96
C TYR A 180 -13.46 -5.81 -5.48
N PHE A 181 -14.50 -5.09 -5.94
CA PHE A 181 -15.72 -5.74 -6.42
C PHE A 181 -15.52 -6.50 -7.71
N ALA A 182 -14.66 -6.04 -8.62
CA ALA A 182 -14.32 -6.80 -9.82
C ALA A 182 -13.65 -8.12 -9.46
N THR A 183 -12.74 -8.11 -8.48
CA THR A 183 -12.08 -9.32 -7.99
C THR A 183 -13.07 -10.22 -7.24
N ALA A 184 -13.94 -9.61 -6.43
CA ALA A 184 -14.98 -10.36 -5.72
C ALA A 184 -15.94 -11.08 -6.69
N LEU A 185 -16.29 -10.44 -7.81
CA LEU A 185 -17.10 -11.10 -8.85
C LEU A 185 -16.38 -12.31 -9.44
N ALA A 186 -15.05 -12.25 -9.58
CA ALA A 186 -14.28 -13.38 -10.10
C ALA A 186 -14.18 -14.53 -9.10
N LYS A 187 -14.09 -14.24 -7.81
CA LYS A 187 -13.81 -15.24 -6.77
C LYS A 187 -15.03 -15.66 -5.97
N GLN A 188 -15.98 -14.75 -5.77
CA GLN A 188 -17.20 -14.97 -4.98
C GLN A 188 -18.41 -14.44 -5.76
N TYR A 189 -18.60 -14.97 -6.97
CA TYR A 189 -19.59 -14.47 -7.93
C TYR A 189 -20.98 -14.36 -7.34
N ASP A 190 -21.48 -15.46 -6.75
CA ASP A 190 -22.86 -15.52 -6.26
C ASP A 190 -23.07 -14.54 -5.09
N ALA A 191 -22.06 -14.35 -4.28
CA ALA A 191 -22.15 -13.41 -3.15
C ALA A 191 -22.04 -11.95 -3.60
N ALA A 192 -21.20 -11.65 -4.59
CA ALA A 192 -20.92 -10.29 -5.03
C ALA A 192 -21.95 -9.75 -6.01
N LEU A 193 -22.54 -10.59 -6.86
CA LEU A 193 -23.47 -10.16 -7.91
C LEU A 193 -24.65 -9.35 -7.40
N PRO A 194 -25.30 -9.70 -6.26
CA PRO A 194 -26.42 -8.92 -5.75
C PRO A 194 -26.09 -7.45 -5.47
N TYR A 195 -24.82 -7.15 -5.10
CA TYR A 195 -24.40 -5.75 -4.86
C TYR A 195 -24.50 -4.92 -6.13
N LEU A 196 -24.26 -5.51 -7.28
CA LEU A 196 -24.41 -4.84 -8.57
C LEU A 196 -25.88 -4.82 -9.04
N ARG A 197 -26.55 -5.95 -8.96
CA ARG A 197 -27.96 -6.05 -9.38
C ARG A 197 -28.87 -5.12 -8.57
N GLN A 198 -28.60 -4.97 -7.29
CA GLN A 198 -29.41 -4.13 -6.38
C GLN A 198 -28.85 -2.71 -6.27
N ARG A 199 -27.82 -2.37 -7.06
CA ARG A 199 -27.18 -1.05 -7.08
C ARG A 199 -26.77 -0.58 -5.69
N ARG A 200 -26.12 -1.45 -4.92
CA ARG A 200 -25.69 -1.17 -3.54
C ARG A 200 -24.36 -0.47 -3.46
N LEU A 201 -23.68 -0.27 -4.60
CA LEU A 201 -22.42 0.46 -4.66
C LEU A 201 -22.67 1.92 -5.02
N ASP A 202 -21.72 2.80 -4.66
CA ASP A 202 -21.66 4.14 -5.21
C ASP A 202 -21.73 4.07 -6.73
N ARG A 203 -22.41 5.03 -7.37
CA ARG A 203 -22.65 4.99 -8.83
C ARG A 203 -21.37 4.88 -9.63
N TRP A 204 -20.37 5.69 -9.29
CA TRP A 204 -19.08 5.65 -10.00
C TRP A 204 -18.41 4.28 -9.86
N THR A 205 -18.38 3.76 -8.62
CA THR A 205 -17.79 2.44 -8.30
C THR A 205 -18.52 1.34 -9.06
N HIS A 206 -19.85 1.38 -9.09
CA HIS A 206 -20.67 0.41 -9.82
C HIS A 206 -20.27 0.39 -11.29
N ASN A 207 -20.25 1.55 -11.94
CA ASN A 207 -19.95 1.65 -13.36
C ASN A 207 -18.51 1.22 -13.66
N LYS A 208 -17.57 1.54 -12.79
CA LYS A 208 -16.17 1.18 -12.99
C LYS A 208 -15.91 -0.32 -12.76
N THR A 209 -16.70 -0.98 -11.93
CA THR A 209 -16.60 -2.42 -11.65
C THR A 209 -16.96 -3.27 -12.88
N ILE A 210 -17.93 -2.80 -13.67
CA ILE A 210 -18.35 -3.47 -14.88
C ILE A 210 -17.30 -3.20 -15.97
#